data_110846a511d1a7b7512bfebab4a71090
#
_entry.id   110846a511d1a7b7512bfebab4a71090
#
_cell.length_a   1.000
_cell.length_b   1.000
_cell.length_c   1.000
_cell.angle_alpha   90.00
_cell.angle_beta   90.00
_cell.angle_gamma   90.00
#
_symmetry.space_group_name_H-M   'P 1'
#
loop_
_entity.id
_entity.type
_entity.pdbx_description
1 polymer ?
#
loop_
_entity_poly.entity_id
_entity_poly.type
_entity_poly.pdbx_seq_one_letter_code
_entity_poly.pdbx_strand_id
1 'polypeptide(L)'
;MILKPNSTWVFLALVLILSTTSFAQNKMDNSSKMTSKLIQPPYLKKGDTVAIVAPSGILKNREDEVQHAISVLKSWGLHAIVGKHVFNKGNHFAGTDDERCEDFQNALDDPKISAIWCARGGYGTVRILDKLDYTKFKSSPKWIIGYSDITALHNQVHNEGFQSLHALMCVSLTKDLNDIKATVETFKTALFGKPTNYNLEPSKYNKLGEAKGQLVGGNLTILHTMLGSETSINTSGKILFIEEIGEYKYHIDRMLQSLKRAGYFENCKGLIVGDMSRMRKNTTPWGTSVEQLILDVLADYDFPIAFNMPAGHEKDNRALVLGKTVELKVNSKQSSVVFE
;
A
#
# COMPACT_ATOMS: atom_id res chain seq x y z
N MET A 1 -28.56 66.40 -16.12
CA MET A 1 -27.28 66.20 -15.41
C MET A 1 -26.99 64.73 -15.45
N ILE A 2 -26.17 64.31 -16.42
CA ILE A 2 -25.88 62.85 -16.68
C ILE A 2 -24.60 62.52 -15.95
N LEU A 3 -24.67 61.63 -14.95
CA LEU A 3 -23.54 61.13 -14.21
C LEU A 3 -22.79 60.10 -15.09
N LYS A 4 -21.51 60.32 -15.38
CA LYS A 4 -20.61 59.39 -16.03
C LYS A 4 -20.23 58.29 -15.01
N PRO A 5 -20.21 56.99 -15.38
CA PRO A 5 -19.78 55.95 -14.48
C PRO A 5 -18.26 56.01 -14.27
N ASN A 6 -17.83 55.89 -13.02
CA ASN A 6 -16.43 55.88 -12.61
C ASN A 6 -15.71 54.65 -13.12
N SER A 7 -14.60 54.84 -13.83
CA SER A 7 -13.75 53.79 -14.42
C SER A 7 -13.16 52.76 -13.42
N THR A 8 -13.23 53.05 -12.14
CA THR A 8 -12.71 52.20 -11.06
C THR A 8 -13.53 50.92 -10.85
N TRP A 9 -14.83 50.92 -11.17
CA TRP A 9 -15.69 49.72 -10.99
C TRP A 9 -15.52 48.68 -12.09
N VAL A 10 -15.08 49.10 -13.28
CA VAL A 10 -14.84 48.18 -14.41
C VAL A 10 -13.57 47.34 -14.18
N PHE A 11 -12.54 47.93 -13.53
CA PHE A 11 -11.31 47.19 -13.19
C PHE A 11 -11.50 46.15 -12.09
N LEU A 12 -12.35 46.41 -11.07
CA LEU A 12 -12.64 45.44 -10.02
C LEU A 12 -13.46 44.24 -10.54
N ALA A 13 -14.39 44.48 -11.47
CA ALA A 13 -15.16 43.38 -12.06
C ALA A 13 -14.31 42.47 -12.96
N LEU A 14 -13.32 43.02 -13.71
CA LEU A 14 -12.42 42.22 -14.54
C LEU A 14 -11.44 41.37 -13.72
N VAL A 15 -10.95 41.86 -12.59
CA VAL A 15 -10.06 41.14 -11.69
C VAL A 15 -10.79 39.99 -10.99
N LEU A 16 -12.07 40.15 -10.63
CA LEU A 16 -12.89 39.09 -10.04
C LEU A 16 -13.22 37.97 -11.04
N ILE A 17 -13.45 38.30 -12.32
CA ILE A 17 -13.73 37.29 -13.36
C ILE A 17 -12.46 36.48 -13.70
N LEU A 18 -11.28 37.10 -13.73
CA LEU A 18 -10.01 36.42 -13.98
C LEU A 18 -9.58 35.50 -12.81
N SER A 19 -9.91 35.84 -11.56
CA SER A 19 -9.62 35.01 -10.40
C SER A 19 -10.53 33.79 -10.30
N THR A 20 -11.78 33.87 -10.75
CA THR A 20 -12.73 32.73 -10.73
C THR A 20 -12.43 31.72 -11.85
N THR A 21 -11.93 32.17 -13.02
CA THR A 21 -11.53 31.26 -14.11
C THR A 21 -10.24 30.49 -13.79
N SER A 22 -9.26 31.11 -13.08
CA SER A 22 -8.04 30.36 -12.63
C SER A 22 -8.35 29.29 -11.59
N PHE A 23 -9.31 29.53 -10.68
CA PHE A 23 -9.71 28.52 -9.69
C PHE A 23 -10.52 27.38 -10.31
N ALA A 24 -11.33 27.64 -11.34
CA ALA A 24 -12.08 26.62 -12.07
C ALA A 24 -11.16 25.80 -12.99
N GLN A 25 -10.15 26.40 -13.61
CA GLN A 25 -9.19 25.72 -14.48
C GLN A 25 -8.30 24.77 -13.72
N ASN A 26 -7.81 25.13 -12.51
CA ASN A 26 -7.06 24.22 -11.64
C ASN A 26 -7.89 23.05 -11.09
N LYS A 27 -9.23 23.16 -11.06
CA LYS A 27 -10.11 22.05 -10.66
C LYS A 27 -10.47 21.12 -11.82
N MET A 28 -10.38 21.58 -13.06
CA MET A 28 -10.67 20.77 -14.27
C MET A 28 -9.46 19.96 -14.77
N ASP A 29 -8.23 20.42 -14.57
CA ASP A 29 -7.03 19.69 -15.00
C ASP A 29 -6.71 18.44 -14.17
N ASN A 30 -7.32 18.29 -12.98
CA ASN A 30 -7.16 17.08 -12.16
C ASN A 30 -8.11 15.93 -12.54
N SER A 31 -9.07 16.13 -13.45
CA SER A 31 -10.07 15.12 -13.80
C SER A 31 -9.69 14.22 -15.00
N SER A 32 -8.57 14.49 -15.68
CA SER A 32 -8.16 13.75 -16.90
C SER A 32 -6.83 13.01 -16.81
N LYS A 33 -6.29 12.75 -15.62
CA LYS A 33 -5.29 11.69 -15.49
C LYS A 33 -5.98 10.35 -15.69
N MET A 34 -6.16 9.97 -16.96
CA MET A 34 -6.43 8.57 -17.34
C MET A 34 -5.53 7.67 -16.51
N THR A 35 -6.07 6.56 -16.01
CA THR A 35 -5.33 5.51 -15.31
C THR A 35 -4.21 5.01 -16.22
N SER A 36 -3.06 5.69 -16.23
CA SER A 36 -1.91 5.22 -16.98
C SER A 36 -1.50 3.87 -16.40
N LYS A 37 -1.22 2.92 -17.27
CA LYS A 37 -0.70 1.62 -16.84
C LYS A 37 0.61 1.85 -16.10
N LEU A 38 0.65 1.45 -14.82
CA LEU A 38 1.87 1.56 -14.03
C LEU A 38 2.96 0.66 -14.59
N ILE A 39 4.20 1.14 -14.47
CA ILE A 39 5.37 0.38 -14.88
C ILE A 39 5.58 -0.78 -13.90
N GLN A 40 5.60 -1.99 -14.43
CA GLN A 40 5.96 -3.17 -13.69
C GLN A 40 7.47 -3.32 -13.68
N PRO A 41 8.13 -3.40 -12.50
CA PRO A 41 9.55 -3.75 -12.46
C PRO A 41 9.82 -5.11 -13.11
N PRO A 42 11.01 -5.36 -13.67
CA PRO A 42 11.35 -6.65 -14.23
C PRO A 42 11.17 -7.78 -13.21
N TYR A 43 10.62 -8.91 -13.64
CA TYR A 43 10.59 -10.10 -12.81
C TYR A 43 12.01 -10.63 -12.54
N LEU A 44 12.21 -11.18 -11.34
CA LEU A 44 13.52 -11.72 -10.96
C LEU A 44 13.84 -13.00 -11.73
N LYS A 45 15.11 -13.19 -11.99
CA LYS A 45 15.71 -14.41 -12.56
C LYS A 45 16.88 -14.88 -11.69
N LYS A 46 17.31 -16.10 -11.85
CA LYS A 46 18.50 -16.63 -11.15
C LYS A 46 19.72 -15.72 -11.40
N GLY A 47 20.46 -15.43 -10.36
CA GLY A 47 21.60 -14.52 -10.37
C GLY A 47 21.26 -13.07 -10.02
N ASP A 48 19.98 -12.68 -9.97
CA ASP A 48 19.57 -11.33 -9.57
C ASP A 48 19.85 -11.08 -8.08
N THR A 49 20.04 -9.81 -7.74
CA THR A 49 20.37 -9.37 -6.39
C THR A 49 19.17 -8.72 -5.72
N VAL A 50 18.91 -9.12 -4.48
CA VAL A 50 17.90 -8.54 -3.59
C VAL A 50 18.60 -7.81 -2.45
N ALA A 51 18.30 -6.51 -2.27
CA ALA A 51 18.74 -5.76 -1.10
C ALA A 51 17.78 -5.99 0.06
N ILE A 52 18.30 -6.30 1.24
CA ILE A 52 17.54 -6.37 2.49
C ILE A 52 17.81 -5.09 3.27
N VAL A 53 16.78 -4.31 3.57
CA VAL A 53 16.85 -3.03 4.28
C VAL A 53 15.84 -2.95 5.42
N ALA A 54 16.08 -2.10 6.42
CA ALA A 54 15.18 -1.95 7.56
C ALA A 54 14.71 -0.48 7.68
N PRO A 55 13.72 -0.04 6.88
CA PRO A 55 13.30 1.37 6.87
C PRO A 55 12.48 1.80 8.09
N SER A 56 12.07 0.88 8.95
CA SER A 56 11.10 1.09 10.03
C SER A 56 11.66 0.69 11.42
N GLY A 57 11.04 -0.31 12.03
CA GLY A 57 11.29 -0.74 13.40
C GLY A 57 12.60 -1.52 13.57
N ILE A 58 13.15 -1.43 14.78
CA ILE A 58 14.40 -2.11 15.17
C ILE A 58 14.30 -3.63 15.03
N LEU A 59 15.39 -4.26 14.53
CA LEU A 59 15.56 -5.71 14.40
C LEU A 59 16.23 -6.33 15.64
N LYS A 60 15.77 -5.94 16.84
CA LYS A 60 16.34 -6.41 18.09
C LYS A 60 16.34 -7.94 18.19
N ASN A 61 17.55 -8.55 18.27
CA ASN A 61 17.76 -10.00 18.35
C ASN A 61 17.04 -10.80 17.25
N ARG A 62 17.04 -10.29 16.01
CA ARG A 62 16.40 -10.92 14.85
C ARG A 62 17.38 -11.10 13.67
N GLU A 63 18.65 -11.18 14.00
CA GLU A 63 19.73 -11.45 13.05
C GLU A 63 19.52 -12.80 12.36
N ASP A 64 19.07 -13.81 13.12
CA ASP A 64 18.82 -15.17 12.62
C ASP A 64 17.69 -15.20 11.58
N GLU A 65 16.63 -14.39 11.75
CA GLU A 65 15.54 -14.32 10.77
C GLU A 65 16.02 -13.69 9.46
N VAL A 66 16.92 -12.70 9.52
CA VAL A 66 17.54 -12.12 8.31
C VAL A 66 18.47 -13.14 7.65
N GLN A 67 19.26 -13.91 8.42
CA GLN A 67 20.10 -14.98 7.86
C GLN A 67 19.25 -16.09 7.23
N HIS A 68 18.12 -16.42 7.84
CA HIS A 68 17.15 -17.35 7.25
C HIS A 68 16.59 -16.80 5.92
N ALA A 69 16.21 -15.53 5.87
CA ALA A 69 15.76 -14.87 4.64
C ALA A 69 16.82 -14.92 3.52
N ILE A 70 18.08 -14.67 3.84
CA ILE A 70 19.20 -14.82 2.90
C ILE A 70 19.29 -16.27 2.37
N SER A 71 19.14 -17.25 3.26
CA SER A 71 19.16 -18.66 2.88
C SER A 71 18.01 -19.04 1.95
N VAL A 72 16.81 -18.47 2.19
CA VAL A 72 15.64 -18.65 1.31
C VAL A 72 15.90 -18.06 -0.07
N LEU A 73 16.39 -16.82 -0.16
CA LEU A 73 16.75 -16.20 -1.44
C LEU A 73 17.80 -17.02 -2.19
N LYS A 74 18.84 -17.48 -1.51
CA LYS A 74 19.88 -18.34 -2.07
C LYS A 74 19.29 -19.66 -2.62
N SER A 75 18.33 -20.27 -1.92
CA SER A 75 17.65 -21.48 -2.39
C SER A 75 16.85 -21.25 -3.68
N TRP A 76 16.46 -20.01 -3.95
CA TRP A 76 15.79 -19.61 -5.21
C TRP A 76 16.80 -19.20 -6.31
N GLY A 77 18.10 -19.23 -6.01
CA GLY A 77 19.18 -18.85 -6.93
C GLY A 77 19.40 -17.35 -7.01
N LEU A 78 18.96 -16.59 -6.01
CA LEU A 78 19.15 -15.14 -5.90
C LEU A 78 20.33 -14.82 -4.98
N HIS A 79 20.95 -13.66 -5.21
CA HIS A 79 21.92 -13.08 -4.30
C HIS A 79 21.23 -12.13 -3.33
N ALA A 80 21.72 -12.06 -2.09
CA ALA A 80 21.24 -11.10 -1.10
C ALA A 80 22.38 -10.20 -0.66
N ILE A 81 22.11 -8.91 -0.55
CA ILE A 81 22.96 -7.93 0.14
C ILE A 81 22.15 -7.34 1.29
N VAL A 82 22.81 -7.11 2.42
CA VAL A 82 22.19 -6.50 3.59
C VAL A 82 22.68 -5.07 3.72
N GLY A 83 21.76 -4.14 3.89
CA GLY A 83 22.07 -2.73 4.12
C GLY A 83 22.97 -2.57 5.33
N LYS A 84 23.83 -1.57 5.27
CA LYS A 84 24.87 -1.29 6.29
C LYS A 84 24.30 -1.09 7.68
N HIS A 85 23.08 -0.50 7.76
CA HIS A 85 22.45 -0.07 9.00
C HIS A 85 21.30 -0.96 9.48
N VAL A 86 21.02 -2.07 8.80
CA VAL A 86 19.87 -2.96 9.06
C VAL A 86 19.76 -3.38 10.53
N PHE A 87 20.91 -3.60 11.21
CA PHE A 87 20.96 -4.03 12.60
C PHE A 87 21.26 -2.89 13.59
N ASN A 88 21.27 -1.64 13.12
CA ASN A 88 21.49 -0.50 13.98
C ASN A 88 20.30 -0.32 14.97
N LYS A 89 20.60 0.34 16.09
CA LYS A 89 19.66 0.50 17.20
C LYS A 89 19.44 1.98 17.49
N GLY A 90 18.24 2.47 17.14
CA GLY A 90 17.77 3.82 17.41
C GLY A 90 16.50 3.79 18.27
N ASN A 91 16.55 3.18 19.48
CA ASN A 91 15.40 2.97 20.35
C ASN A 91 14.31 2.13 19.68
N HIS A 92 13.27 2.77 19.13
CA HIS A 92 12.17 2.12 18.42
C HIS A 92 12.54 1.70 16.99
N PHE A 93 13.51 2.38 16.39
CA PHE A 93 13.85 2.30 14.97
C PHE A 93 15.12 1.47 14.70
N ALA A 94 15.27 1.02 13.48
CA ALA A 94 16.49 0.39 12.98
C ALA A 94 17.56 1.45 12.65
N GLY A 95 18.08 2.12 13.67
CA GLY A 95 18.99 3.26 13.53
C GLY A 95 18.28 4.62 13.48
N THR A 96 19.04 5.66 13.13
CA THR A 96 18.52 7.01 12.90
C THR A 96 17.70 7.11 11.62
N ASP A 97 16.97 8.20 11.44
CA ASP A 97 16.25 8.46 10.18
C ASP A 97 17.22 8.52 8.99
N ASP A 98 18.40 9.12 9.18
CA ASP A 98 19.40 9.26 8.11
C ASP A 98 20.05 7.91 7.75
N GLU A 99 20.37 7.06 8.72
CA GLU A 99 20.89 5.71 8.49
C GLU A 99 19.89 4.83 7.72
N ARG A 100 18.60 4.88 8.10
CA ARG A 100 17.54 4.13 7.40
C ARG A 100 17.30 4.66 5.99
N CYS A 101 17.37 5.99 5.82
CA CYS A 101 17.29 6.66 4.53
C CYS A 101 18.48 6.30 3.64
N GLU A 102 19.73 6.31 4.18
CA GLU A 102 20.95 5.95 3.45
C GLU A 102 20.84 4.53 2.87
N ASP A 103 20.49 3.54 3.69
CA ASP A 103 20.34 2.15 3.23
C ASP A 103 19.28 2.00 2.13
N PHE A 104 18.13 2.65 2.32
CA PHE A 104 17.04 2.57 1.36
C PHE A 104 17.37 3.29 0.06
N GLN A 105 17.98 4.50 0.14
CA GLN A 105 18.40 5.28 -1.02
C GLN A 105 19.47 4.56 -1.83
N ASN A 106 20.49 3.99 -1.15
CA ASN A 106 21.51 3.20 -1.82
C ASN A 106 20.91 2.02 -2.60
N ALA A 107 19.91 1.36 -2.02
CA ALA A 107 19.20 0.27 -2.69
C ALA A 107 18.33 0.77 -3.86
N LEU A 108 17.71 1.95 -3.77
CA LEU A 108 16.98 2.58 -4.88
C LEU A 108 17.92 2.93 -6.04
N ASP A 109 19.10 3.41 -5.73
CA ASP A 109 20.05 3.97 -6.70
C ASP A 109 20.91 2.94 -7.42
N ASP A 110 21.17 1.79 -6.81
CA ASP A 110 22.05 0.77 -7.40
C ASP A 110 21.31 -0.02 -8.51
N PRO A 111 21.73 0.13 -9.80
CA PRO A 111 21.08 -0.58 -10.90
C PRO A 111 21.31 -2.11 -10.89
N LYS A 112 22.20 -2.62 -10.05
CA LYS A 112 22.45 -4.06 -9.89
C LYS A 112 21.43 -4.72 -8.98
N ILE A 113 20.64 -3.94 -8.24
CA ILE A 113 19.58 -4.43 -7.36
C ILE A 113 18.30 -4.59 -8.18
N SER A 114 17.71 -5.78 -8.14
CA SER A 114 16.43 -6.12 -8.80
C SER A 114 15.22 -6.03 -7.88
N ALA A 115 15.43 -6.12 -6.56
CA ALA A 115 14.37 -5.97 -5.56
C ALA A 115 14.93 -5.43 -4.24
N ILE A 116 14.10 -4.69 -3.51
CA ILE A 116 14.36 -4.19 -2.15
C ILE A 116 13.36 -4.89 -1.24
N TRP A 117 13.85 -5.79 -0.38
CA TRP A 117 13.04 -6.53 0.57
C TRP A 117 13.18 -5.93 1.97
N CYS A 118 12.10 -5.35 2.46
CA CYS A 118 12.07 -4.77 3.79
C CYS A 118 12.15 -5.88 4.85
N ALA A 119 13.11 -5.75 5.77
CA ALA A 119 13.34 -6.77 6.78
C ALA A 119 12.20 -6.83 7.79
N ARG A 120 11.64 -5.66 8.15
CA ARG A 120 10.59 -5.50 9.15
C ARG A 120 9.78 -4.21 8.89
N GLY A 121 8.49 -4.23 9.26
CA GLY A 121 7.66 -3.05 9.44
C GLY A 121 7.74 -2.48 10.86
N GLY A 122 6.63 -2.16 11.46
CA GLY A 122 6.50 -1.53 12.77
C GLY A 122 6.08 -0.08 12.62
N TYR A 123 6.98 0.87 12.82
CA TYR A 123 6.75 2.29 12.58
C TYR A 123 8.06 2.98 12.22
N GLY A 124 7.99 3.96 11.33
CA GLY A 124 9.14 4.82 11.03
C GLY A 124 9.34 5.13 9.56
N THR A 125 8.73 4.39 8.63
CA THR A 125 8.86 4.63 7.18
C THR A 125 8.46 6.04 6.78
N VAL A 126 7.35 6.56 7.33
CA VAL A 126 6.88 7.93 7.03
C VAL A 126 7.89 9.02 7.40
N ARG A 127 8.83 8.76 8.30
CA ARG A 127 9.86 9.72 8.74
C ARG A 127 10.97 9.92 7.72
N ILE A 128 11.16 8.94 6.84
CA ILE A 128 12.20 8.97 5.79
C ILE A 128 11.62 9.19 4.40
N LEU A 129 10.31 9.06 4.24
CA LEU A 129 9.62 9.00 2.96
C LEU A 129 9.93 10.23 2.07
N ASP A 130 9.81 11.44 2.65
CA ASP A 130 10.02 12.70 1.94
C ASP A 130 11.51 13.02 1.68
N LYS A 131 12.44 12.21 2.22
CA LYS A 131 13.89 12.35 1.98
C LYS A 131 14.38 11.49 0.81
N LEU A 132 13.55 10.58 0.30
CA LEU A 132 13.94 9.63 -0.75
C LEU A 132 13.84 10.26 -2.13
N ASP A 133 14.88 10.10 -2.94
CA ASP A 133 14.91 10.50 -4.34
C ASP A 133 14.69 9.28 -5.25
N TYR A 134 13.63 9.33 -6.05
CA TYR A 134 13.26 8.26 -6.99
C TYR A 134 13.82 8.46 -8.41
N THR A 135 14.67 9.46 -8.64
CA THR A 135 15.18 9.80 -9.99
C THR A 135 15.87 8.62 -10.66
N LYS A 136 16.83 7.98 -9.96
CA LYS A 136 17.54 6.81 -10.51
C LYS A 136 16.68 5.56 -10.52
N PHE A 137 15.79 5.40 -9.53
CA PHE A 137 14.80 4.32 -9.49
C PHE A 137 13.93 4.30 -10.76
N LYS A 138 13.48 5.48 -11.24
CA LYS A 138 12.67 5.59 -12.47
C LYS A 138 13.39 5.05 -13.71
N SER A 139 14.72 5.15 -13.74
CA SER A 139 15.54 4.63 -14.84
C SER A 139 15.85 3.13 -14.72
N SER A 140 15.82 2.60 -13.49
CA SER A 140 16.08 1.19 -13.20
C SER A 140 15.10 0.68 -12.12
N PRO A 141 13.81 0.53 -12.46
CA PRO A 141 12.79 0.16 -11.50
C PRO A 141 13.01 -1.25 -10.96
N LYS A 142 12.74 -1.41 -9.68
CA LYS A 142 12.89 -2.66 -8.94
C LYS A 142 11.72 -2.90 -8.00
N TRP A 143 11.47 -4.12 -7.61
CA TRP A 143 10.40 -4.46 -6.68
C TRP A 143 10.70 -3.92 -5.29
N ILE A 144 9.76 -3.15 -4.72
CA ILE A 144 9.75 -2.80 -3.30
C ILE A 144 8.77 -3.75 -2.61
N ILE A 145 9.27 -4.46 -1.58
CA ILE A 145 8.61 -5.63 -0.99
C ILE A 145 8.45 -5.43 0.51
N GLY A 146 7.23 -5.62 0.99
CA GLY A 146 6.89 -5.58 2.41
C GLY A 146 5.40 -5.39 2.62
N TYR A 147 4.98 -5.21 3.87
CA TYR A 147 3.60 -4.93 4.25
C TYR A 147 3.58 -4.08 5.54
N SER A 148 2.41 -3.83 6.13
CA SER A 148 2.31 -3.05 7.36
C SER A 148 2.81 -1.61 7.13
N ASP A 149 3.78 -1.12 7.91
CA ASP A 149 4.39 0.23 7.78
C ASP A 149 4.94 0.51 6.36
N ILE A 150 5.28 -0.54 5.59
CA ILE A 150 5.77 -0.42 4.22
C ILE A 150 4.67 0.05 3.24
N THR A 151 3.42 0.06 3.66
CA THR A 151 2.31 0.67 2.91
C THR A 151 2.62 2.11 2.50
N ALA A 152 3.36 2.86 3.32
CA ALA A 152 3.80 4.22 2.99
C ALA A 152 4.68 4.25 1.73
N LEU A 153 5.64 3.32 1.60
CA LEU A 153 6.48 3.18 0.40
C LEU A 153 5.66 2.68 -0.80
N HIS A 154 4.70 1.78 -0.60
CA HIS A 154 3.82 1.33 -1.67
C HIS A 154 3.02 2.48 -2.27
N ASN A 155 2.46 3.36 -1.43
CA ASN A 155 1.74 4.55 -1.89
C ASN A 155 2.65 5.50 -2.68
N GLN A 156 3.86 5.79 -2.15
CA GLN A 156 4.82 6.64 -2.83
C GLN A 156 5.20 6.08 -4.20
N VAL A 157 5.60 4.81 -4.25
CA VAL A 157 6.01 4.13 -5.50
C VAL A 157 4.86 4.09 -6.51
N HIS A 158 3.61 3.91 -6.05
CA HIS A 158 2.44 3.99 -6.90
C HIS A 158 2.29 5.40 -7.52
N ASN A 159 2.46 6.45 -6.71
CA ASN A 159 2.38 7.84 -7.17
C ASN A 159 3.52 8.20 -8.13
N GLU A 160 4.69 7.54 -7.99
CA GLU A 160 5.80 7.62 -8.94
C GLU A 160 5.55 6.86 -10.25
N GLY A 161 4.46 6.09 -10.34
CA GLY A 161 4.05 5.37 -11.56
C GLY A 161 4.49 3.92 -11.64
N PHE A 162 4.81 3.26 -10.53
CA PHE A 162 5.33 1.89 -10.52
C PHE A 162 4.50 0.94 -9.65
N GLN A 163 4.58 -0.35 -10.01
CA GLN A 163 4.02 -1.44 -9.20
C GLN A 163 4.98 -1.80 -8.06
N SER A 164 4.42 -2.35 -6.98
CA SER A 164 5.16 -2.84 -5.83
C SER A 164 4.53 -4.13 -5.29
N LEU A 165 5.16 -4.77 -4.30
CA LEU A 165 4.73 -6.08 -3.83
C LEU A 165 4.42 -6.06 -2.32
N HIS A 166 3.13 -6.05 -1.97
CA HIS A 166 2.69 -6.35 -0.62
C HIS A 166 2.91 -7.84 -0.37
N ALA A 167 3.89 -8.18 0.47
CA ALA A 167 4.26 -9.54 0.78
C ALA A 167 5.01 -9.64 2.11
N LEU A 168 5.23 -10.87 2.58
CA LEU A 168 5.96 -11.13 3.83
C LEU A 168 7.32 -10.40 3.86
N MET A 169 7.76 -10.07 5.07
CA MET A 169 9.08 -9.50 5.36
C MET A 169 10.02 -10.56 5.96
N CYS A 170 11.32 -10.26 6.06
CA CYS A 170 12.29 -11.23 6.58
C CYS A 170 11.90 -11.80 7.95
N VAL A 171 11.44 -10.94 8.87
CA VAL A 171 11.01 -11.34 10.23
C VAL A 171 9.68 -12.10 10.26
N SER A 172 8.99 -12.23 9.14
CA SER A 172 7.75 -13.00 9.00
C SER A 172 7.98 -14.45 8.60
N LEU A 173 9.23 -14.81 8.24
CA LEU A 173 9.59 -16.16 7.94
C LEU A 173 9.58 -17.03 9.20
N THR A 174 8.95 -18.17 9.14
CA THR A 174 9.00 -19.22 10.17
C THR A 174 10.22 -20.10 9.96
N LYS A 175 10.68 -20.80 11.02
CA LYS A 175 11.80 -21.74 10.91
C LYS A 175 11.50 -22.87 9.91
N ASP A 176 10.29 -23.40 9.96
CA ASP A 176 9.78 -24.33 8.95
C ASP A 176 8.86 -23.57 7.98
N LEU A 177 9.27 -23.45 6.73
CA LEU A 177 8.51 -22.76 5.69
C LEU A 177 7.20 -23.48 5.34
N ASN A 178 7.03 -24.75 5.71
CA ASN A 178 5.77 -25.46 5.54
C ASN A 178 4.64 -24.84 6.37
N ASP A 179 4.96 -24.22 7.51
CA ASP A 179 3.98 -23.51 8.36
C ASP A 179 3.32 -22.32 7.65
N ILE A 180 3.99 -21.78 6.63
CA ILE A 180 3.56 -20.63 5.83
C ILE A 180 3.71 -20.89 4.32
N LYS A 181 3.50 -22.15 3.91
CA LYS A 181 3.75 -22.61 2.55
C LYS A 181 3.08 -21.73 1.49
N ALA A 182 1.78 -21.46 1.62
CA ALA A 182 1.02 -20.65 0.66
C ALA A 182 1.58 -19.21 0.56
N THR A 183 1.96 -18.63 1.68
CA THR A 183 2.59 -17.29 1.75
C THR A 183 3.91 -17.28 0.95
N VAL A 184 4.80 -18.24 1.21
CA VAL A 184 6.12 -18.32 0.54
C VAL A 184 5.96 -18.65 -0.95
N GLU A 185 5.04 -19.56 -1.31
CA GLU A 185 4.78 -19.91 -2.70
C GLU A 185 4.24 -18.73 -3.51
N THR A 186 3.27 -17.98 -2.97
CA THR A 186 2.72 -16.80 -3.66
C THR A 186 3.75 -15.69 -3.77
N PHE A 187 4.58 -15.49 -2.75
CA PHE A 187 5.69 -14.52 -2.79
C PHE A 187 6.69 -14.87 -3.89
N LYS A 188 7.18 -16.12 -3.90
CA LYS A 188 8.09 -16.59 -4.96
C LYS A 188 7.44 -16.47 -6.34
N THR A 189 6.19 -16.89 -6.46
CA THR A 189 5.42 -16.85 -7.71
C THR A 189 5.34 -15.44 -8.27
N ALA A 190 5.00 -14.45 -7.42
CA ALA A 190 4.91 -13.05 -7.80
C ALA A 190 6.27 -12.48 -8.24
N LEU A 191 7.35 -12.79 -7.52
CA LEU A 191 8.70 -12.31 -7.86
C LEU A 191 9.20 -12.84 -9.21
N PHE A 192 8.87 -14.08 -9.54
CA PHE A 192 9.33 -14.74 -10.79
C PHE A 192 8.30 -14.66 -11.92
N GLY A 193 7.27 -13.85 -11.81
CA GLY A 193 6.35 -13.52 -12.89
C GLY A 193 5.33 -14.58 -13.24
N LYS A 194 5.02 -15.47 -12.33
CA LYS A 194 3.92 -16.42 -12.53
C LYS A 194 2.60 -15.80 -12.05
N PRO A 195 1.46 -16.12 -12.67
CA PRO A 195 0.17 -15.61 -12.23
C PRO A 195 -0.14 -15.97 -10.77
N THR A 196 -0.67 -15.02 -10.03
CA THR A 196 -1.21 -15.20 -8.69
C THR A 196 -2.71 -14.91 -8.72
N ASN A 197 -3.53 -15.90 -8.46
CA ASN A 197 -4.98 -15.76 -8.42
C ASN A 197 -5.48 -16.34 -7.10
N TYR A 198 -6.49 -15.71 -6.53
CA TYR A 198 -7.02 -16.08 -5.22
C TYR A 198 -8.50 -16.40 -5.29
N ASN A 199 -8.85 -17.57 -4.77
CA ASN A 199 -10.21 -17.90 -4.38
C ASN A 199 -10.33 -17.62 -2.89
N LEU A 200 -11.32 -16.83 -2.50
CA LEU A 200 -11.52 -16.41 -1.12
C LEU A 200 -12.59 -17.26 -0.47
N GLU A 201 -12.39 -17.60 0.79
CA GLU A 201 -13.40 -18.25 1.60
C GLU A 201 -14.68 -17.39 1.68
N PRO A 202 -15.86 -17.98 1.59
CA PRO A 202 -17.10 -17.25 1.64
C PRO A 202 -17.25 -16.46 2.94
N SER A 203 -17.85 -15.27 2.83
CA SER A 203 -18.22 -14.45 3.98
C SER A 203 -19.67 -13.97 3.83
N LYS A 204 -20.44 -14.04 4.92
CA LYS A 204 -21.79 -13.47 4.98
C LYS A 204 -21.81 -11.94 4.87
N TYR A 205 -20.65 -11.32 5.03
CA TYR A 205 -20.47 -9.86 4.92
C TYR A 205 -20.11 -9.41 3.50
N ASN A 206 -19.89 -10.34 2.57
CA ASN A 206 -19.58 -9.98 1.20
C ASN A 206 -20.73 -9.17 0.57
N LYS A 207 -20.37 -8.04 -0.09
CA LYS A 207 -21.30 -7.30 -0.97
C LYS A 207 -21.07 -7.76 -2.40
N LEU A 208 -22.09 -8.38 -3.00
CA LEU A 208 -21.99 -9.04 -4.30
C LEU A 208 -21.74 -8.05 -5.44
N GLY A 209 -21.03 -8.48 -6.45
CA GLY A 209 -20.76 -7.71 -7.66
C GLY A 209 -19.43 -8.07 -8.30
N GLU A 210 -19.14 -7.40 -9.41
CA GLU A 210 -17.89 -7.55 -10.13
C GLU A 210 -17.25 -6.18 -10.37
N ALA A 211 -15.94 -6.13 -10.31
CA ALA A 211 -15.17 -4.91 -10.58
C ALA A 211 -13.83 -5.24 -11.20
N LYS A 212 -13.32 -4.29 -11.99
CA LYS A 212 -11.97 -4.34 -12.57
C LYS A 212 -11.27 -3.02 -12.34
N GLY A 213 -10.03 -3.06 -11.83
CA GLY A 213 -9.23 -1.88 -11.57
C GLY A 213 -7.85 -2.22 -11.05
N GLN A 214 -6.98 -1.21 -10.96
CA GLN A 214 -5.68 -1.38 -10.31
C GLN A 214 -5.88 -1.63 -8.80
N LEU A 215 -5.15 -2.61 -8.26
CA LEU A 215 -5.15 -2.87 -6.82
C LEU A 215 -4.24 -1.86 -6.13
N VAL A 216 -4.77 -1.16 -5.13
CA VAL A 216 -4.03 -0.20 -4.30
C VAL A 216 -4.39 -0.39 -2.84
N GLY A 217 -3.60 0.13 -1.92
CA GLY A 217 -3.92 0.09 -0.50
C GLY A 217 -2.86 -0.61 0.35
N GLY A 218 -3.28 -1.23 1.44
CA GLY A 218 -2.45 -1.89 2.44
C GLY A 218 -2.99 -1.67 3.86
N ASN A 219 -2.10 -1.40 4.82
CA ASN A 219 -2.48 -1.20 6.20
C ASN A 219 -3.33 0.07 6.38
N LEU A 220 -4.49 -0.08 7.04
CA LEU A 220 -5.49 0.98 7.19
C LEU A 220 -4.97 2.17 7.99
N THR A 221 -4.22 1.93 9.07
CA THR A 221 -3.58 2.98 9.87
C THR A 221 -2.63 3.81 9.01
N ILE A 222 -1.84 3.16 8.17
CA ILE A 222 -0.89 3.86 7.31
C ILE A 222 -1.62 4.64 6.20
N LEU A 223 -2.63 4.08 5.56
CA LEU A 223 -3.47 4.80 4.60
C LEU A 223 -4.08 6.06 5.23
N HIS A 224 -4.61 5.95 6.45
CA HIS A 224 -5.13 7.07 7.21
C HIS A 224 -4.04 8.12 7.53
N THR A 225 -2.84 7.67 7.91
CA THR A 225 -1.70 8.56 8.23
C THR A 225 -1.25 9.39 7.02
N MET A 226 -1.41 8.85 5.81
CA MET A 226 -1.01 9.51 4.56
C MET A 226 -2.02 10.56 4.06
N LEU A 227 -3.22 10.66 4.66
CA LEU A 227 -4.24 11.63 4.24
C LEU A 227 -3.71 13.07 4.28
N GLY A 228 -3.95 13.81 3.20
CA GLY A 228 -3.53 15.21 3.08
C GLY A 228 -2.05 15.41 2.72
N SER A 229 -1.27 14.35 2.58
CA SER A 229 0.11 14.42 2.06
C SER A 229 0.16 14.12 0.55
N GLU A 230 1.28 14.46 -0.09
CA GLU A 230 1.54 14.14 -1.51
C GLU A 230 1.60 12.63 -1.76
N THR A 231 1.87 11.85 -0.72
CA THR A 231 1.92 10.39 -0.76
C THR A 231 0.56 9.73 -0.52
N SER A 232 -0.50 10.51 -0.32
CA SER A 232 -1.88 10.01 -0.29
C SER A 232 -2.22 9.35 -1.61
N ILE A 233 -2.82 8.13 -1.54
CA ILE A 233 -3.16 7.37 -2.75
C ILE A 233 -4.51 7.84 -3.32
N ASN A 234 -4.57 7.99 -4.65
CA ASN A 234 -5.82 8.20 -5.34
C ASN A 234 -6.50 6.86 -5.65
N THR A 235 -7.67 6.61 -5.10
CA THR A 235 -8.45 5.37 -5.25
C THR A 235 -9.48 5.42 -6.38
N SER A 236 -9.65 6.57 -7.04
CA SER A 236 -10.61 6.73 -8.13
C SER A 236 -10.33 5.74 -9.28
N GLY A 237 -11.35 4.97 -9.65
CA GLY A 237 -11.26 3.93 -10.68
C GLY A 237 -10.47 2.68 -10.29
N LYS A 238 -10.10 2.52 -9.01
CA LYS A 238 -9.25 1.45 -8.50
C LYS A 238 -9.99 0.53 -7.53
N ILE A 239 -9.39 -0.60 -7.22
CA ILE A 239 -9.84 -1.52 -6.16
C ILE A 239 -8.94 -1.30 -4.96
N LEU A 240 -9.55 -0.94 -3.83
CA LEU A 240 -8.85 -0.70 -2.58
C LEU A 240 -8.68 -2.01 -1.81
N PHE A 241 -7.49 -2.27 -1.32
CA PHE A 241 -7.18 -3.33 -0.36
C PHE A 241 -6.90 -2.69 1.01
N ILE A 242 -7.49 -3.23 2.06
CA ILE A 242 -7.21 -2.82 3.44
C ILE A 242 -6.99 -4.04 4.34
N GLU A 243 -6.06 -3.91 5.27
CA GLU A 243 -5.82 -4.84 6.37
C GLU A 243 -5.44 -4.06 7.63
N GLU A 244 -5.54 -4.66 8.83
CA GLU A 244 -5.17 -3.95 10.06
C GLU A 244 -4.83 -4.91 11.21
N ILE A 245 -4.02 -4.42 12.16
CA ILE A 245 -3.65 -5.19 13.35
C ILE A 245 -3.70 -4.35 14.64
N GLY A 246 -4.27 -4.94 15.68
CA GLY A 246 -4.10 -4.47 17.04
C GLY A 246 -4.84 -3.19 17.41
N GLU A 247 -5.84 -2.79 16.61
CA GLU A 247 -6.61 -1.59 16.80
C GLU A 247 -7.92 -1.82 17.59
N TYR A 248 -8.43 -0.75 18.21
CA TYR A 248 -9.79 -0.72 18.73
C TYR A 248 -10.80 -0.48 17.60
N LYS A 249 -12.02 -1.03 17.73
CA LYS A 249 -13.06 -0.81 16.72
C LYS A 249 -13.37 0.67 16.48
N TYR A 250 -13.35 1.51 17.53
CA TYR A 250 -13.56 2.94 17.33
C TYR A 250 -12.41 3.63 16.58
N HIS A 251 -11.17 3.07 16.62
CA HIS A 251 -10.09 3.53 15.75
C HIS A 251 -10.35 3.14 14.29
N ILE A 252 -10.79 1.88 14.05
CA ILE A 252 -11.17 1.40 12.71
C ILE A 252 -12.28 2.30 12.14
N ASP A 253 -13.34 2.55 12.91
CA ASP A 253 -14.40 3.47 12.50
C ASP A 253 -13.85 4.85 12.13
N ARG A 254 -13.07 5.46 13.02
CA ARG A 254 -12.50 6.78 12.82
C ARG A 254 -11.64 6.85 11.55
N MET A 255 -10.80 5.86 11.31
CA MET A 255 -9.95 5.80 10.11
C MET A 255 -10.80 5.66 8.85
N LEU A 256 -11.79 4.77 8.84
CA LEU A 256 -12.72 4.62 7.70
C LEU A 256 -13.54 5.89 7.45
N GLN A 257 -14.06 6.55 8.50
CA GLN A 257 -14.75 7.83 8.37
C GLN A 257 -13.81 8.93 7.81
N SER A 258 -12.55 8.93 8.21
CA SER A 258 -11.57 9.88 7.65
C SER A 258 -11.31 9.61 6.17
N LEU A 259 -11.12 8.34 5.78
CA LEU A 259 -10.98 7.96 4.36
C LEU A 259 -12.24 8.33 3.56
N LYS A 260 -13.45 8.07 4.11
CA LYS A 260 -14.73 8.44 3.50
C LYS A 260 -14.82 9.94 3.25
N ARG A 261 -14.52 10.76 4.27
CA ARG A 261 -14.51 12.22 4.18
C ARG A 261 -13.45 12.79 3.24
N ALA A 262 -12.36 12.05 3.03
CA ALA A 262 -11.30 12.37 2.07
C ALA A 262 -11.62 11.89 0.63
N GLY A 263 -12.80 11.31 0.38
CA GLY A 263 -13.24 10.90 -0.94
C GLY A 263 -12.69 9.55 -1.44
N TYR A 264 -12.08 8.75 -0.57
CA TYR A 264 -11.46 7.47 -0.97
C TYR A 264 -12.46 6.47 -1.57
N PHE A 265 -13.73 6.56 -1.20
CA PHE A 265 -14.75 5.62 -1.64
C PHE A 265 -15.65 6.13 -2.77
N GLU A 266 -15.63 7.44 -3.09
CA GLU A 266 -16.57 8.05 -4.04
C GLU A 266 -16.53 7.46 -5.45
N ASN A 267 -15.32 7.20 -5.97
CA ASN A 267 -15.11 6.61 -7.29
C ASN A 267 -14.33 5.29 -7.22
N CYS A 268 -14.25 4.68 -6.04
CA CYS A 268 -13.64 3.37 -5.86
C CYS A 268 -14.47 2.31 -6.61
N LYS A 269 -13.82 1.32 -7.20
CA LYS A 269 -14.47 0.25 -7.97
C LYS A 269 -14.80 -0.97 -7.14
N GLY A 270 -14.10 -1.18 -6.02
CA GLY A 270 -14.30 -2.33 -5.15
C GLY A 270 -13.41 -2.25 -3.92
N LEU A 271 -13.75 -3.01 -2.91
CA LEU A 271 -12.95 -3.16 -1.69
C LEU A 271 -12.61 -4.63 -1.47
N ILE A 272 -11.35 -4.89 -1.16
CA ILE A 272 -10.85 -6.18 -0.69
C ILE A 272 -10.39 -5.99 0.75
N VAL A 273 -10.97 -6.75 1.68
CA VAL A 273 -10.63 -6.72 3.10
C VAL A 273 -9.79 -7.96 3.42
N GLY A 274 -8.56 -7.70 3.85
CA GLY A 274 -7.64 -8.70 4.35
C GLY A 274 -7.83 -8.97 5.84
N ASP A 275 -6.73 -9.32 6.51
CA ASP A 275 -6.76 -9.63 7.92
C ASP A 275 -7.14 -8.40 8.76
N MET A 276 -8.07 -8.58 9.67
CA MET A 276 -8.38 -7.64 10.75
C MET A 276 -7.94 -8.28 12.07
N SER A 277 -6.61 -8.29 12.30
CA SER A 277 -5.98 -9.14 13.30
C SER A 277 -5.96 -8.53 14.69
N ARG A 278 -6.09 -9.35 15.73
CA ARG A 278 -5.85 -8.99 17.13
C ARG A 278 -6.58 -7.72 17.58
N MET A 279 -7.82 -7.53 17.11
CA MET A 279 -8.63 -6.36 17.48
C MET A 279 -8.78 -6.25 18.98
N ARG A 280 -8.54 -5.07 19.53
CA ARG A 280 -8.62 -4.79 20.96
C ARG A 280 -10.07 -4.67 21.41
N LYS A 281 -10.35 -5.10 22.63
CA LYS A 281 -11.67 -4.92 23.26
C LYS A 281 -11.84 -3.47 23.70
N ASN A 282 -12.92 -2.82 23.25
CA ASN A 282 -13.33 -1.53 23.74
C ASN A 282 -13.82 -1.64 25.18
N THR A 283 -13.61 -0.63 26.03
CA THR A 283 -14.16 -0.55 27.39
C THR A 283 -15.67 -0.57 27.35
N THR A 284 -16.29 0.23 26.45
CA THR A 284 -17.69 0.14 26.10
C THR A 284 -17.81 -0.74 24.85
N PRO A 285 -18.63 -1.81 24.87
CA PRO A 285 -18.82 -2.68 23.70
C PRO A 285 -19.22 -1.89 22.46
N TRP A 286 -18.62 -2.20 21.32
CA TRP A 286 -18.99 -1.57 20.04
C TRP A 286 -20.36 -2.04 19.49
N GLY A 287 -20.77 -3.24 19.88
CA GLY A 287 -22.07 -3.81 19.48
C GLY A 287 -22.05 -4.67 18.22
N THR A 288 -21.13 -4.43 17.27
CA THR A 288 -21.04 -5.19 16.00
C THR A 288 -19.63 -5.76 15.77
N SER A 289 -19.49 -6.64 14.76
CA SER A 289 -18.17 -7.12 14.30
C SER A 289 -17.43 -6.01 13.54
N VAL A 290 -16.13 -6.24 13.23
CA VAL A 290 -15.35 -5.30 12.39
C VAL A 290 -15.87 -5.29 10.96
N GLU A 291 -16.25 -6.44 10.45
CA GLU A 291 -16.81 -6.57 9.09
C GLU A 291 -18.12 -5.79 8.96
N GLN A 292 -19.02 -5.90 9.96
CA GLN A 292 -20.26 -5.14 9.94
C GLN A 292 -20.00 -3.63 10.06
N LEU A 293 -19.04 -3.22 10.90
CA LEU A 293 -18.63 -1.82 11.00
C LEU A 293 -18.16 -1.28 9.64
N ILE A 294 -17.34 -2.05 8.90
CA ILE A 294 -16.89 -1.66 7.55
C ILE A 294 -18.10 -1.48 6.62
N LEU A 295 -19.05 -2.42 6.64
CA LEU A 295 -20.26 -2.33 5.82
C LEU A 295 -21.13 -1.14 6.20
N ASP A 296 -21.28 -0.83 7.49
CA ASP A 296 -22.06 0.30 7.97
C ASP A 296 -21.48 1.64 7.48
N VAL A 297 -20.15 1.80 7.52
CA VAL A 297 -19.47 3.01 7.00
C VAL A 297 -19.65 3.15 5.49
N LEU A 298 -19.69 2.02 4.77
CA LEU A 298 -19.72 1.96 3.31
C LEU A 298 -21.13 1.72 2.74
N ALA A 299 -22.17 1.88 3.55
CA ALA A 299 -23.55 1.59 3.15
C ALA A 299 -24.03 2.40 1.93
N ASP A 300 -23.51 3.62 1.76
CA ASP A 300 -23.90 4.52 0.67
C ASP A 300 -23.24 4.20 -0.69
N TYR A 301 -22.32 3.22 -0.76
CA TYR A 301 -21.54 2.90 -1.96
C TYR A 301 -21.97 1.55 -2.55
N ASP A 302 -22.04 1.44 -3.88
CA ASP A 302 -22.57 0.25 -4.57
C ASP A 302 -21.51 -0.71 -5.12
N PHE A 303 -20.23 -0.45 -4.88
CA PHE A 303 -19.18 -1.34 -5.34
C PHE A 303 -19.12 -2.67 -4.55
N PRO A 304 -18.60 -3.76 -5.16
CA PRO A 304 -18.44 -5.04 -4.49
C PRO A 304 -17.40 -4.97 -3.36
N ILE A 305 -17.67 -5.72 -2.27
CA ILE A 305 -16.78 -5.86 -1.12
C ILE A 305 -16.52 -7.34 -0.87
N ALA A 306 -15.26 -7.77 -0.95
CA ALA A 306 -14.83 -9.12 -0.60
C ALA A 306 -14.06 -9.12 0.72
N PHE A 307 -14.46 -9.99 1.63
CA PHE A 307 -13.74 -10.28 2.87
C PHE A 307 -12.91 -11.56 2.73
N ASN A 308 -12.10 -11.85 3.74
CA ASN A 308 -11.27 -13.04 3.85
C ASN A 308 -10.14 -13.13 2.81
N MET A 309 -9.61 -11.99 2.34
CA MET A 309 -8.34 -12.03 1.59
C MET A 309 -7.22 -12.42 2.54
N PRO A 310 -6.53 -13.56 2.34
CA PRO A 310 -5.45 -13.99 3.23
C PRO A 310 -4.19 -13.14 2.98
N ALA A 311 -4.24 -11.90 3.43
CA ALA A 311 -3.15 -10.93 3.34
C ALA A 311 -3.27 -9.93 4.50
N GLY A 312 -2.15 -9.72 5.21
CA GLY A 312 -2.08 -8.86 6.39
C GLY A 312 -1.15 -9.42 7.45
N HIS A 313 -1.63 -9.54 8.70
CA HIS A 313 -0.79 -9.86 9.85
C HIS A 313 -1.03 -11.28 10.42
N GLU A 314 -1.76 -12.13 9.70
CA GLU A 314 -1.87 -13.55 10.04
C GLU A 314 -0.75 -14.37 9.36
N LYS A 315 -0.65 -15.66 9.71
CA LYS A 315 0.39 -16.54 9.16
C LYS A 315 0.26 -16.73 7.64
N ASP A 316 -0.97 -16.84 7.13
CA ASP A 316 -1.24 -16.90 5.70
C ASP A 316 -1.33 -15.46 5.14
N ASN A 317 -0.19 -14.90 4.80
CA ASN A 317 -0.06 -13.53 4.26
C ASN A 317 0.43 -13.61 2.80
N ARG A 318 -0.49 -13.83 1.89
CA ARG A 318 -0.21 -14.03 0.47
C ARG A 318 0.15 -12.75 -0.25
N ALA A 319 1.00 -12.86 -1.26
CA ALA A 319 1.55 -11.72 -1.97
C ALA A 319 0.53 -11.04 -2.89
N LEU A 320 0.46 -9.71 -2.84
CA LEU A 320 -0.40 -8.89 -3.71
C LEU A 320 0.47 -7.92 -4.51
N VAL A 321 0.32 -7.93 -5.83
CA VAL A 321 1.01 -6.96 -6.70
C VAL A 321 0.17 -5.68 -6.74
N LEU A 322 0.60 -4.68 -5.97
CA LEU A 322 -0.05 -3.36 -5.94
C LEU A 322 0.24 -2.59 -7.23
N GLY A 323 -0.77 -1.91 -7.74
CA GLY A 323 -0.71 -1.21 -9.03
C GLY A 323 -1.02 -2.09 -10.24
N LYS A 324 -1.10 -3.41 -10.08
CA LYS A 324 -1.53 -4.33 -11.13
C LYS A 324 -3.05 -4.34 -11.25
N THR A 325 -3.56 -4.48 -12.45
CA THR A 325 -5.01 -4.62 -12.68
C THR A 325 -5.49 -5.98 -12.15
N VAL A 326 -6.59 -5.95 -11.43
CA VAL A 326 -7.27 -7.16 -10.95
C VAL A 326 -8.73 -7.17 -11.35
N GLU A 327 -9.27 -8.36 -11.58
CA GLU A 327 -10.70 -8.63 -11.61
C GLU A 327 -11.13 -9.16 -10.25
N LEU A 328 -12.05 -8.44 -9.60
CA LEU A 328 -12.72 -8.83 -8.39
C LEU A 328 -14.10 -9.37 -8.72
N LYS A 329 -14.39 -10.61 -8.38
CA LYS A 329 -15.73 -11.20 -8.50
C LYS A 329 -16.19 -11.66 -7.14
N VAL A 330 -17.32 -11.14 -6.69
CA VAL A 330 -17.93 -11.46 -5.41
C VAL A 330 -19.30 -12.04 -5.67
N ASN A 331 -19.48 -13.32 -5.42
CA ASN A 331 -20.77 -13.99 -5.55
C ASN A 331 -21.13 -14.78 -4.28
N SER A 332 -22.32 -15.34 -4.23
CA SER A 332 -22.84 -15.99 -3.01
C SER A 332 -22.10 -17.28 -2.62
N LYS A 333 -21.39 -17.91 -3.54
CA LYS A 333 -20.70 -19.18 -3.31
C LYS A 333 -19.20 -19.02 -3.11
N GLN A 334 -18.59 -18.08 -3.83
CA GLN A 334 -17.13 -17.91 -3.83
C GLN A 334 -16.80 -16.50 -4.32
N SER A 335 -15.75 -15.90 -3.75
CA SER A 335 -15.17 -14.69 -4.28
C SER A 335 -13.81 -14.99 -4.89
N SER A 336 -13.40 -14.20 -5.89
CA SER A 336 -12.08 -14.38 -6.52
C SER A 336 -11.42 -13.04 -6.83
N VAL A 337 -10.11 -13.03 -6.75
CA VAL A 337 -9.23 -11.93 -7.17
C VAL A 337 -8.25 -12.47 -8.20
N VAL A 338 -8.36 -12.01 -9.44
CA VAL A 338 -7.57 -12.48 -10.58
C VAL A 338 -6.68 -11.36 -11.07
N PHE A 339 -5.36 -11.57 -11.07
CA PHE A 339 -4.37 -10.61 -11.54
C PHE A 339 -4.12 -10.79 -13.05
N GLU A 340 -4.20 -9.69 -13.82
CA GLU A 340 -3.99 -9.69 -15.29
C GLU A 340 -2.53 -9.69 -15.70
#